data_34a9d4d56e0af24522ac575ca38776c0
#
_entry.id   34a9d4d56e0af24522ac575ca38776c0
#
_cell.length_a   1.000
_cell.length_b   1.000
_cell.length_c   1.000
_cell.angle_alpha   90.00
_cell.angle_beta   90.00
_cell.angle_gamma   90.00
#
_symmetry.space_group_name_H-M   'P 1'
#
loop_
_entity.id
_entity.type
_entity.pdbx_description
1 polymer ?
#
loop_
_entity_poly.entity_id
_entity_poly.type
_entity_poly.pdbx_seq_one_letter_code
_entity_poly.pdbx_strand_id
1 'polypeptide(L)'
;TRYGEVENVEFNSDGALGITVYHQNRKGSASSTDLSPQAIARTVQAALDIARYTSPDPCAGVADKELLAFDAPDLDLFHPADVSPDEAIELAARAEQAALQADKRITNTEGGSFNSHYGVKVFGNSHGMLQGYCSTRHSLSSCVIAEENGDMERDYAYTIGRAMSDLQTPEWVGADCARRTLSRLSPRKLSTMKAPVIFANEVATGLFGHLVGAIAGGSVYRKSTFLLDSLGKQILPDWLTIEEHPHLLKGLASTPFDSEGVRTERRDIIKDGILTQWLLTSYSARKLGLKSTGH
;
A
#
# COMPACT_ATOMS: atom_id res chain seq x y z
N THR A 1 12.15 12.68 16.24
CA THR A 1 13.22 13.12 17.18
C THR A 1 14.56 12.65 16.70
N ARG A 2 15.63 13.32 17.13
CA ARG A 2 17.00 12.86 16.91
C ARG A 2 17.86 13.25 18.10
N TYR A 3 18.60 12.31 18.68
CA TYR A 3 19.35 12.47 19.95
C TYR A 3 18.50 13.01 21.11
N GLY A 4 17.22 12.62 21.15
CA GLY A 4 16.26 13.10 22.15
C GLY A 4 15.71 14.50 21.90
N GLU A 5 16.22 15.23 20.92
CA GLU A 5 15.72 16.55 20.53
C GLU A 5 14.67 16.45 19.45
N VAL A 6 13.72 17.38 19.44
CA VAL A 6 12.69 17.46 18.38
C VAL A 6 13.34 18.01 17.11
N GLU A 7 13.33 17.20 16.05
CA GLU A 7 13.86 17.62 14.75
C GLU A 7 12.76 18.22 13.88
N ASN A 8 11.57 17.61 13.88
CA ASN A 8 10.43 18.09 13.11
C ASN A 8 9.10 17.69 13.73
N VAL A 9 8.10 18.58 13.64
CA VAL A 9 6.69 18.30 13.91
C VAL A 9 5.88 18.85 12.76
N GLU A 10 5.18 17.99 12.06
CA GLU A 10 4.37 18.37 10.91
C GLU A 10 2.89 18.01 11.15
N PHE A 11 2.03 18.92 10.77
CA PHE A 11 0.60 18.67 10.67
C PHE A 11 0.13 19.06 9.28
N ASN A 12 -0.41 18.09 8.54
CA ASN A 12 -0.94 18.29 7.20
C ASN A 12 -2.42 17.91 7.19
N SER A 13 -3.24 18.76 6.59
CA SER A 13 -4.66 18.48 6.34
C SER A 13 -4.97 18.91 4.92
N ASP A 14 -5.14 17.94 4.05
CA ASP A 14 -5.43 18.17 2.65
C ASP A 14 -6.55 17.24 2.15
N GLY A 15 -7.07 17.54 0.98
CA GLY A 15 -8.06 16.72 0.31
C GLY A 15 -7.94 16.92 -1.19
N ALA A 16 -8.38 15.93 -1.95
CA ALA A 16 -8.41 16.02 -3.39
C ALA A 16 -9.67 15.37 -3.96
N LEU A 17 -10.20 15.97 -5.02
CA LEU A 17 -11.26 15.42 -5.85
C LEU A 17 -10.68 15.01 -7.19
N GLY A 18 -10.82 13.73 -7.56
CA GLY A 18 -10.55 13.23 -8.90
C GLY A 18 -11.86 12.98 -9.65
N ILE A 19 -11.96 13.51 -10.86
CA ILE A 19 -13.14 13.33 -11.72
C ILE A 19 -12.68 12.64 -13.00
N THR A 20 -13.34 11.53 -13.34
CA THR A 20 -13.18 10.85 -14.62
C THR A 20 -14.49 10.85 -15.37
N VAL A 21 -14.47 11.34 -16.61
CA VAL A 21 -15.62 11.40 -17.52
C VAL A 21 -15.37 10.46 -18.69
N TYR A 22 -16.41 9.71 -19.04
CA TYR A 22 -16.47 8.93 -20.27
C TYR A 22 -17.55 9.50 -21.18
N HIS A 23 -17.17 9.96 -22.35
CA HIS A 23 -18.09 10.52 -23.35
C HIS A 23 -17.78 9.90 -24.72
N GLN A 24 -18.75 9.20 -25.31
CA GLN A 24 -18.58 8.51 -26.61
C GLN A 24 -17.32 7.62 -26.65
N ASN A 25 -17.13 6.77 -25.62
CA ASN A 25 -15.96 5.90 -25.45
C ASN A 25 -14.62 6.65 -25.34
N ARG A 26 -14.63 7.92 -24.96
CA ARG A 26 -13.45 8.75 -24.76
C ARG A 26 -13.30 9.06 -23.28
N LYS A 27 -12.11 8.91 -22.74
CA LYS A 27 -11.83 9.15 -21.33
C LYS A 27 -11.17 10.51 -21.14
N GLY A 28 -11.65 11.31 -20.21
CA GLY A 28 -10.98 12.49 -19.69
C GLY A 28 -10.95 12.46 -18.17
N SER A 29 -9.83 12.87 -17.56
CA SER A 29 -9.69 12.94 -16.12
C SER A 29 -9.06 14.26 -15.72
N ALA A 30 -9.55 14.83 -14.63
CA ALA A 30 -8.99 16.03 -14.00
C ALA A 30 -9.12 15.92 -12.48
N SER A 31 -8.29 16.65 -11.74
CA SER A 31 -8.32 16.68 -10.28
C SER A 31 -8.15 18.08 -9.74
N SER A 32 -8.60 18.30 -8.51
CA SER A 32 -8.46 19.56 -7.79
C SER A 32 -8.32 19.28 -6.29
N THR A 33 -7.52 20.09 -5.63
CA THR A 33 -7.45 20.18 -4.16
C THR A 33 -8.41 21.24 -3.61
N ASP A 34 -8.91 22.15 -4.45
CA ASP A 34 -9.97 23.10 -4.11
C ASP A 34 -11.33 22.40 -4.30
N LEU A 35 -12.03 22.21 -3.20
CA LEU A 35 -13.35 21.55 -3.15
C LEU A 35 -14.53 22.55 -3.17
N SER A 36 -14.29 23.81 -3.52
CA SER A 36 -15.35 24.80 -3.69
C SER A 36 -16.27 24.41 -4.88
N PRO A 37 -17.57 24.75 -4.84
CA PRO A 37 -18.48 24.44 -5.94
C PRO A 37 -17.99 24.92 -7.31
N GLN A 38 -17.33 26.10 -7.35
CA GLN A 38 -16.78 26.68 -8.57
C GLN A 38 -15.59 25.87 -9.10
N ALA A 39 -14.70 25.41 -8.21
CA ALA A 39 -13.56 24.57 -8.58
C ALA A 39 -14.01 23.19 -9.04
N ILE A 40 -14.99 22.58 -8.38
CA ILE A 40 -15.62 21.33 -8.81
C ILE A 40 -16.19 21.46 -10.22
N ALA A 41 -16.97 22.53 -10.49
CA ALA A 41 -17.54 22.77 -11.82
C ALA A 41 -16.45 22.92 -12.91
N ARG A 42 -15.37 23.66 -12.62
CA ARG A 42 -14.22 23.79 -13.53
C ARG A 42 -13.52 22.44 -13.77
N THR A 43 -13.36 21.63 -12.72
CA THR A 43 -12.73 20.31 -12.82
C THR A 43 -13.56 19.35 -13.67
N VAL A 44 -14.91 19.37 -13.53
CA VAL A 44 -15.81 18.63 -14.41
C VAL A 44 -15.65 19.06 -15.85
N GLN A 45 -15.65 20.38 -16.09
CA GLN A 45 -15.51 20.94 -17.46
C GLN A 45 -14.17 20.53 -18.07
N ALA A 46 -13.08 20.62 -17.32
CA ALA A 46 -11.76 20.20 -17.77
C ALA A 46 -11.73 18.70 -18.14
N ALA A 47 -12.31 17.83 -17.32
CA ALA A 47 -12.41 16.41 -17.64
C ALA A 47 -13.23 16.15 -18.91
N LEU A 48 -14.34 16.87 -19.11
CA LEU A 48 -15.16 16.80 -20.33
C LEU A 48 -14.38 17.26 -21.57
N ASP A 49 -13.65 18.37 -21.47
CA ASP A 49 -12.88 18.90 -22.59
C ASP A 49 -11.75 17.95 -22.98
N ILE A 50 -11.05 17.36 -22.01
CA ILE A 50 -10.05 16.32 -22.26
C ILE A 50 -10.71 15.12 -22.98
N ALA A 51 -11.86 14.65 -22.50
CA ALA A 51 -12.57 13.54 -23.13
C ALA A 51 -12.93 13.80 -24.59
N ARG A 52 -13.29 15.03 -24.96
CA ARG A 52 -13.64 15.42 -26.35
C ARG A 52 -12.46 15.25 -27.32
N TYR A 53 -11.23 15.47 -26.85
CA TYR A 53 -10.02 15.40 -27.70
C TYR A 53 -9.27 14.08 -27.60
N THR A 54 -9.60 13.21 -26.64
CA THR A 54 -8.99 11.88 -26.52
C THR A 54 -9.54 10.94 -27.60
N SER A 55 -8.72 10.02 -28.08
CA SER A 55 -9.16 9.00 -29.03
C SER A 55 -10.22 8.07 -28.41
N PRO A 56 -11.27 7.69 -29.17
CA PRO A 56 -12.25 6.76 -28.66
C PRO A 56 -11.65 5.36 -28.47
N ASP A 57 -12.02 4.71 -27.37
CA ASP A 57 -11.69 3.32 -27.09
C ASP A 57 -12.94 2.59 -26.60
N PRO A 58 -13.42 1.57 -27.30
CA PRO A 58 -14.67 0.86 -26.93
C PRO A 58 -14.59 0.17 -25.57
N CYS A 59 -13.39 -0.03 -25.02
CA CYS A 59 -13.20 -0.58 -23.68
C CYS A 59 -13.24 0.48 -22.58
N ALA A 60 -13.21 1.78 -22.93
CA ALA A 60 -13.29 2.86 -21.97
C ALA A 60 -14.73 3.06 -21.47
N GLY A 61 -14.90 3.10 -20.15
CA GLY A 61 -16.21 3.27 -19.52
C GLY A 61 -16.17 3.06 -18.01
N VAL A 62 -17.25 3.44 -17.34
CA VAL A 62 -17.49 3.16 -15.93
C VAL A 62 -17.53 1.63 -15.73
N ALA A 63 -17.15 1.16 -14.55
CA ALA A 63 -17.27 -0.26 -14.19
C ALA A 63 -18.72 -0.75 -14.32
N ASP A 64 -18.89 -2.03 -14.64
CA ASP A 64 -20.20 -2.63 -14.86
C ASP A 64 -21.03 -2.58 -13.56
N LYS A 65 -22.28 -2.16 -13.67
CA LYS A 65 -23.16 -1.86 -12.52
C LYS A 65 -23.30 -3.05 -11.55
N GLU A 66 -23.39 -4.24 -12.09
CA GLU A 66 -23.54 -5.48 -11.30
C GLU A 66 -22.30 -5.86 -10.48
N LEU A 67 -21.14 -5.29 -10.80
CA LEU A 67 -19.89 -5.51 -10.07
C LEU A 67 -19.66 -4.49 -8.95
N LEU A 68 -20.45 -3.42 -8.88
CA LEU A 68 -20.25 -2.33 -7.93
C LEU A 68 -20.63 -2.74 -6.51
N ALA A 69 -19.88 -2.21 -5.54
CA ALA A 69 -20.09 -2.42 -4.10
C ALA A 69 -21.13 -1.44 -3.53
N PHE A 70 -22.41 -1.62 -3.85
CA PHE A 70 -23.48 -0.78 -3.29
C PHE A 70 -23.69 -0.99 -1.79
N ASP A 71 -23.31 -2.15 -1.27
CA ASP A 71 -23.42 -2.61 0.10
C ASP A 71 -22.04 -2.93 0.68
N ALA A 72 -21.16 -1.94 0.68
CA ALA A 72 -19.79 -2.06 1.17
C ALA A 72 -19.76 -2.49 2.65
N PRO A 73 -19.03 -3.56 3.03
CA PRO A 73 -18.93 -3.99 4.41
C PRO A 73 -18.12 -3.01 5.27
N ASP A 74 -18.45 -2.91 6.55
CA ASP A 74 -17.59 -2.28 7.53
C ASP A 74 -16.41 -3.23 7.85
N LEU A 75 -15.21 -2.74 7.70
CA LEU A 75 -13.97 -3.50 7.90
C LEU A 75 -13.21 -3.08 9.16
N ASP A 76 -13.84 -2.31 10.04
CA ASP A 76 -13.23 -1.85 11.29
C ASP A 76 -11.90 -1.11 11.07
N LEU A 77 -11.86 -0.17 10.11
CA LEU A 77 -10.63 0.50 9.70
C LEU A 77 -10.36 1.82 10.43
N PHE A 78 -11.31 2.31 11.23
CA PHE A 78 -11.24 3.66 11.81
C PHE A 78 -11.16 3.63 13.34
N HIS A 79 -9.96 3.85 13.87
CA HIS A 79 -9.62 3.89 15.29
C HIS A 79 -8.89 5.20 15.62
N PRO A 80 -9.62 6.32 15.71
CA PRO A 80 -9.01 7.60 16.01
C PRO A 80 -8.39 7.60 17.41
N ALA A 81 -7.25 8.25 17.54
CA ALA A 81 -6.58 8.44 18.82
C ALA A 81 -6.21 9.92 18.95
N ASP A 82 -6.51 10.49 20.09
CA ASP A 82 -6.14 11.86 20.44
C ASP A 82 -4.72 11.84 21.03
N VAL A 83 -3.73 11.76 20.14
CA VAL A 83 -2.30 11.79 20.50
C VAL A 83 -1.81 13.23 20.37
N SER A 84 -1.46 13.82 21.48
CA SER A 84 -0.88 15.17 21.49
C SER A 84 0.52 15.17 20.85
N PRO A 85 1.02 16.34 20.36
CA PRO A 85 2.38 16.44 19.86
C PRO A 85 3.42 16.00 20.90
N ASP A 86 3.24 16.32 22.17
CA ASP A 86 4.16 15.95 23.23
C ASP A 86 4.20 14.43 23.46
N GLU A 87 3.06 13.75 23.43
CA GLU A 87 2.99 12.29 23.51
C GLU A 87 3.64 11.63 22.29
N ALA A 88 3.42 12.17 21.09
CA ALA A 88 4.05 11.68 19.87
C ALA A 88 5.58 11.80 19.90
N ILE A 89 6.08 12.95 20.41
CA ILE A 89 7.51 13.19 20.64
C ILE A 89 8.07 12.20 21.67
N GLU A 90 7.37 12.00 22.78
CA GLU A 90 7.80 11.04 23.83
C GLU A 90 7.90 9.62 23.28
N LEU A 91 6.90 9.15 22.53
CA LEU A 91 6.93 7.82 21.89
C LEU A 91 8.13 7.66 20.96
N ALA A 92 8.39 8.66 20.12
CA ALA A 92 9.50 8.65 19.19
C ALA A 92 10.86 8.66 19.90
N ALA A 93 11.01 9.53 20.91
CA ALA A 93 12.24 9.64 21.69
C ALA A 93 12.54 8.36 22.49
N ARG A 94 11.54 7.72 23.08
CA ARG A 94 11.69 6.44 23.78
C ARG A 94 12.17 5.32 22.86
N ALA A 95 11.63 5.24 21.65
CA ALA A 95 12.07 4.24 20.67
C ALA A 95 13.53 4.47 20.25
N GLU A 96 13.91 5.71 19.99
CA GLU A 96 15.27 6.09 19.67
C GLU A 96 16.22 5.79 20.83
N GLN A 97 15.88 6.20 22.06
CA GLN A 97 16.69 6.00 23.26
C GLN A 97 16.92 4.51 23.54
N ALA A 98 15.88 3.68 23.41
CA ALA A 98 16.00 2.25 23.59
C ALA A 98 16.96 1.61 22.58
N ALA A 99 16.96 2.10 21.33
CA ALA A 99 17.93 1.64 20.32
C ALA A 99 19.36 2.07 20.65
N LEU A 100 19.58 3.34 21.00
CA LEU A 100 20.90 3.90 21.31
C LEU A 100 21.54 3.24 22.55
N GLN A 101 20.73 2.88 23.54
CA GLN A 101 21.23 2.29 24.80
C GLN A 101 21.45 0.78 24.71
N ALA A 102 21.04 0.12 23.63
CA ALA A 102 21.08 -1.33 23.53
C ALA A 102 22.52 -1.89 23.44
N ASP A 103 23.43 -1.20 22.76
CA ASP A 103 24.82 -1.64 22.58
C ASP A 103 25.73 -0.44 22.31
N LYS A 104 26.96 -0.46 22.87
CA LYS A 104 27.98 0.60 22.70
C LYS A 104 28.44 0.79 21.24
N ARG A 105 28.26 -0.20 20.39
CA ARG A 105 28.57 -0.13 18.95
C ARG A 105 27.56 0.70 18.16
N ILE A 106 26.40 0.99 18.74
CA ILE A 106 25.47 1.93 18.14
C ILE A 106 25.95 3.33 18.49
N THR A 107 26.56 3.97 17.50
CA THR A 107 27.28 5.25 17.66
C THR A 107 26.50 6.44 17.15
N ASN A 108 25.44 6.22 16.33
CA ASN A 108 24.68 7.29 15.71
C ASN A 108 23.22 6.87 15.50
N THR A 109 22.36 7.87 15.27
CA THR A 109 20.93 7.69 15.01
C THR A 109 20.44 8.58 13.88
N GLU A 110 19.49 8.10 13.11
CA GLU A 110 18.66 8.92 12.21
C GLU A 110 17.33 9.31 12.88
N GLY A 111 17.14 8.88 14.14
CA GLY A 111 16.04 9.31 14.97
C GLY A 111 14.96 8.29 15.20
N GLY A 112 13.98 8.72 16.00
CA GLY A 112 12.68 8.09 16.17
C GLY A 112 11.59 8.92 15.51
N SER A 113 10.55 8.26 14.99
CA SER A 113 9.45 8.91 14.32
C SER A 113 8.12 8.26 14.67
N PHE A 114 7.14 9.08 15.07
CA PHE A 114 5.76 8.68 15.22
C PHE A 114 4.91 9.36 14.16
N ASN A 115 4.01 8.61 13.53
CA ASN A 115 3.08 9.13 12.54
C ASN A 115 1.66 8.65 12.83
N SER A 116 0.71 9.57 12.70
CA SER A 116 -0.72 9.29 12.80
C SER A 116 -1.42 9.87 11.58
N HIS A 117 -2.17 9.02 10.88
CA HIS A 117 -2.89 9.39 9.67
C HIS A 117 -4.37 9.04 9.79
N TYR A 118 -5.21 9.99 9.40
CA TYR A 118 -6.65 9.86 9.30
C TYR A 118 -7.06 10.09 7.85
N GLY A 119 -7.77 9.16 7.28
CA GLY A 119 -8.22 9.25 5.90
C GLY A 119 -9.71 9.04 5.75
N VAL A 120 -10.29 9.80 4.84
CA VAL A 120 -11.67 9.60 4.36
C VAL A 120 -11.59 9.34 2.86
N LYS A 121 -12.13 8.22 2.41
CA LYS A 121 -12.27 7.90 0.99
C LYS A 121 -13.73 7.87 0.62
N VAL A 122 -14.11 8.62 -0.41
CA VAL A 122 -15.46 8.60 -0.98
C VAL A 122 -15.35 8.30 -2.47
N PHE A 123 -16.19 7.42 -2.96
CA PHE A 123 -16.31 7.08 -4.37
C PHE A 123 -17.77 7.19 -4.82
N GLY A 124 -17.99 7.80 -5.96
CA GLY A 124 -19.30 7.87 -6.57
C GLY A 124 -19.23 7.79 -8.09
N ASN A 125 -20.26 7.28 -8.73
CA ASN A 125 -20.34 7.18 -10.17
C ASN A 125 -21.78 7.34 -10.72
N SER A 126 -21.90 7.45 -12.04
CA SER A 126 -23.17 7.66 -12.73
C SER A 126 -24.15 6.46 -12.67
N HIS A 127 -23.74 5.30 -12.16
CA HIS A 127 -24.65 4.18 -11.89
C HIS A 127 -25.39 4.32 -10.56
N GLY A 128 -25.19 5.45 -9.84
CA GLY A 128 -25.81 5.76 -8.56
C GLY A 128 -25.10 5.18 -7.36
N MET A 129 -23.88 4.64 -7.53
CA MET A 129 -23.04 4.29 -6.40
C MET A 129 -22.52 5.55 -5.74
N LEU A 130 -22.66 5.63 -4.42
CA LEU A 130 -22.01 6.61 -3.55
C LEU A 130 -21.66 5.87 -2.25
N GLN A 131 -20.40 5.58 -2.06
CA GLN A 131 -19.86 4.83 -0.92
C GLN A 131 -18.61 5.50 -0.40
N GLY A 132 -18.36 5.33 0.89
CA GLY A 132 -17.15 5.86 1.50
C GLY A 132 -16.83 5.15 2.79
N TYR A 133 -15.59 5.29 3.23
CA TYR A 133 -15.14 4.79 4.51
C TYR A 133 -14.04 5.67 5.08
N CYS A 134 -13.95 5.69 6.41
CA CYS A 134 -12.86 6.30 7.14
C CYS A 134 -11.80 5.24 7.48
N SER A 135 -10.56 5.69 7.64
CA SER A 135 -9.49 4.80 8.07
C SER A 135 -8.43 5.55 8.87
N THR A 136 -7.78 4.86 9.77
CA THR A 136 -6.64 5.35 10.54
C THR A 136 -5.41 4.50 10.28
N ARG A 137 -4.24 5.09 10.48
CA ARG A 137 -2.97 4.40 10.47
C ARG A 137 -2.02 5.10 11.43
N HIS A 138 -1.51 4.35 12.39
CA HIS A 138 -0.51 4.82 13.35
C HIS A 138 0.77 4.02 13.15
N SER A 139 1.91 4.65 13.24
CA SER A 139 3.19 3.96 13.14
C SER A 139 4.25 4.61 14.02
N LEU A 140 5.16 3.79 14.52
CA LEU A 140 6.33 4.19 15.29
C LEU A 140 7.54 3.51 14.70
N SER A 141 8.63 4.23 14.50
CA SER A 141 9.86 3.70 13.93
C SER A 141 11.09 4.29 14.59
N SER A 142 12.20 3.58 14.50
CA SER A 142 13.53 4.08 14.87
C SER A 142 14.56 3.56 13.86
N CYS A 143 15.59 4.37 13.63
CA CYS A 143 16.69 4.03 12.73
C CYS A 143 18.01 4.42 13.37
N VAL A 144 18.94 3.46 13.47
CA VAL A 144 20.26 3.68 14.07
C VAL A 144 21.40 3.18 13.19
N ILE A 145 22.60 3.65 13.51
CA ILE A 145 23.85 3.31 12.85
C ILE A 145 24.78 2.69 13.89
N ALA A 146 25.32 1.51 13.58
CA ALA A 146 26.32 0.86 14.39
C ALA A 146 27.68 0.84 13.67
N GLU A 147 28.75 0.90 14.44
CA GLU A 147 30.12 0.89 13.95
C GLU A 147 30.96 -0.14 14.70
N GLU A 148 31.74 -0.92 13.95
CA GLU A 148 32.72 -1.89 14.52
C GLU A 148 33.90 -2.02 13.55
N ASN A 149 35.12 -1.82 14.07
CA ASN A 149 36.38 -1.95 13.32
C ASN A 149 36.45 -1.09 12.03
N GLY A 150 35.76 0.05 12.01
CA GLY A 150 35.70 0.94 10.84
C GLY A 150 34.59 0.59 9.82
N ASP A 151 33.92 -0.53 9.99
CA ASP A 151 32.70 -0.85 9.24
C ASP A 151 31.50 -0.18 9.90
N MET A 152 30.66 0.45 9.07
CA MET A 152 29.46 1.17 9.51
C MET A 152 28.23 0.55 8.84
N GLU A 153 27.24 0.17 9.64
CA GLU A 153 25.99 -0.42 9.16
C GLU A 153 24.79 0.31 9.74
N ARG A 154 23.74 0.37 8.95
CA ARG A 154 22.48 1.03 9.27
C ARG A 154 21.31 0.09 9.06
N ASP A 155 20.36 0.11 9.99
CA ASP A 155 19.06 -0.53 9.81
C ASP A 155 17.98 0.19 10.63
N TYR A 156 16.74 -0.20 10.43
CA TYR A 156 15.57 0.37 11.09
C TYR A 156 14.62 -0.74 11.56
N ALA A 157 13.74 -0.38 12.49
CA ALA A 157 12.57 -1.16 12.85
C ALA A 157 11.34 -0.27 12.97
N TYR A 158 10.16 -0.85 12.83
CA TYR A 158 8.91 -0.14 12.95
C TYR A 158 7.78 -1.05 13.41
N THR A 159 6.73 -0.40 13.92
CA THR A 159 5.43 -1.01 14.14
C THR A 159 4.36 -0.15 13.48
N ILE A 160 3.29 -0.77 12.99
CA ILE A 160 2.22 -0.09 12.28
C ILE A 160 0.88 -0.81 12.53
N GLY A 161 -0.19 -0.04 12.73
CA GLY A 161 -1.51 -0.56 13.00
C GLY A 161 -2.63 0.43 12.69
N ARG A 162 -3.88 -0.02 12.79
CA ARG A 162 -5.07 0.83 12.69
C ARG A 162 -5.40 1.53 14.00
N ALA A 163 -5.15 0.88 15.12
CA ALA A 163 -5.32 1.44 16.46
C ALA A 163 -3.98 1.57 17.18
N MET A 164 -3.89 2.50 18.14
CA MET A 164 -2.69 2.62 18.98
C MET A 164 -2.38 1.33 19.74
N SER A 165 -3.40 0.61 20.16
CA SER A 165 -3.26 -0.69 20.84
C SER A 165 -2.66 -1.80 19.97
N ASP A 166 -2.63 -1.62 18.64
CA ASP A 166 -2.06 -2.59 17.71
C ASP A 166 -0.55 -2.40 17.56
N LEU A 167 0.00 -1.30 18.07
CA LEU A 167 1.42 -1.00 18.00
C LEU A 167 2.21 -1.75 19.07
N GLN A 168 3.44 -2.13 18.71
CA GLN A 168 4.44 -2.56 19.70
C GLN A 168 4.91 -1.36 20.55
N THR A 169 5.47 -1.64 21.72
CA THR A 169 6.00 -0.58 22.57
C THR A 169 7.20 0.13 21.95
N PRO A 170 7.48 1.39 22.32
CA PRO A 170 8.67 2.10 21.87
C PRO A 170 9.97 1.33 22.16
N GLU A 171 10.06 0.70 23.33
CA GLU A 171 11.21 -0.09 23.75
C GLU A 171 11.41 -1.31 22.87
N TRP A 172 10.33 -1.98 22.47
CA TRP A 172 10.41 -3.10 21.52
C TRP A 172 10.94 -2.65 20.15
N VAL A 173 10.42 -1.52 19.61
CA VAL A 173 10.86 -0.96 18.33
C VAL A 173 12.35 -0.61 18.40
N GLY A 174 12.80 0.05 19.49
CA GLY A 174 14.21 0.39 19.68
C GLY A 174 15.10 -0.83 19.79
N ALA A 175 14.70 -1.82 20.57
CA ALA A 175 15.45 -3.07 20.75
C ALA A 175 15.56 -3.87 19.44
N ASP A 176 14.48 -3.97 18.66
CA ASP A 176 14.51 -4.66 17.37
C ASP A 176 15.37 -3.90 16.34
N CYS A 177 15.30 -2.56 16.33
CA CYS A 177 16.17 -1.70 15.52
C CYS A 177 17.64 -1.97 15.80
N ALA A 178 18.03 -1.96 17.08
CA ALA A 178 19.38 -2.25 17.51
C ALA A 178 19.84 -3.66 17.10
N ARG A 179 19.04 -4.68 17.38
CA ARG A 179 19.30 -6.08 17.01
C ARG A 179 19.55 -6.22 15.50
N ARG A 180 18.72 -5.61 14.68
CA ARG A 180 18.82 -5.63 13.21
C ARG A 180 20.09 -4.97 12.73
N THR A 181 20.37 -3.77 13.20
CA THR A 181 21.58 -3.00 12.84
C THR A 181 22.86 -3.75 13.22
N LEU A 182 22.94 -4.26 14.45
CA LEU A 182 24.08 -5.02 14.93
C LEU A 182 24.30 -6.32 14.15
N SER A 183 23.25 -6.97 13.71
CA SER A 183 23.35 -8.21 12.91
C SER A 183 23.98 -8.00 11.52
N ARG A 184 24.09 -6.75 11.07
CA ARG A 184 24.72 -6.40 9.78
C ARG A 184 26.20 -6.12 9.88
N LEU A 185 26.73 -5.89 11.09
CA LEU A 185 28.17 -5.62 11.32
C LEU A 185 29.04 -6.78 10.84
N SER A 186 30.27 -6.45 10.47
CA SER A 186 31.28 -7.39 9.97
C SER A 186 30.80 -8.18 8.73
N PRO A 187 30.33 -7.51 7.66
CA PRO A 187 29.87 -8.18 6.45
C PRO A 187 31.00 -8.96 5.77
N ARG A 188 30.66 -10.12 5.21
CA ARG A 188 31.62 -10.95 4.46
C ARG A 188 31.25 -11.04 2.99
N LYS A 189 32.23 -10.89 2.11
CA LYS A 189 32.05 -11.17 0.69
C LYS A 189 31.96 -12.68 0.45
N LEU A 190 30.94 -13.10 -0.26
CA LEU A 190 30.79 -14.47 -0.73
C LEU A 190 31.31 -14.59 -2.16
N SER A 191 31.92 -15.72 -2.49
CA SER A 191 32.24 -16.06 -3.89
C SER A 191 30.96 -16.33 -4.67
N THR A 192 31.01 -16.18 -6.01
CA THR A 192 29.90 -16.58 -6.89
C THR A 192 29.60 -18.06 -6.70
N MET A 193 28.36 -18.38 -6.35
CA MET A 193 27.94 -19.76 -6.08
C MET A 193 26.45 -19.95 -6.44
N LYS A 194 26.05 -21.21 -6.58
CA LYS A 194 24.64 -21.62 -6.55
C LYS A 194 24.33 -22.16 -5.16
N ALA A 195 23.35 -21.60 -4.51
CA ALA A 195 22.92 -22.02 -3.17
C ALA A 195 21.38 -21.85 -3.04
N PRO A 196 20.74 -22.64 -2.15
CA PRO A 196 19.38 -22.33 -1.70
C PRO A 196 19.36 -20.95 -1.04
N VAL A 197 18.28 -20.19 -1.31
CA VAL A 197 18.10 -18.85 -0.74
C VAL A 197 16.81 -18.82 0.07
N ILE A 198 16.93 -18.39 1.33
CA ILE A 198 15.77 -18.12 2.18
C ILE A 198 15.53 -16.61 2.16
N PHE A 199 14.37 -16.20 1.70
CA PHE A 199 13.92 -14.83 1.78
C PHE A 199 13.23 -14.62 3.13
N ALA A 200 13.70 -13.64 3.92
CA ALA A 200 12.97 -13.20 5.09
C ALA A 200 11.58 -12.71 4.65
N ASN A 201 10.56 -12.91 5.50
CA ASN A 201 9.16 -12.58 5.18
C ASN A 201 8.99 -11.13 4.71
N GLU A 202 9.70 -10.18 5.29
CA GLU A 202 9.66 -8.77 4.94
C GLU A 202 10.12 -8.48 3.49
N VAL A 203 11.15 -9.18 3.02
CA VAL A 203 11.66 -9.02 1.64
C VAL A 203 10.98 -9.95 0.65
N ALA A 204 10.39 -11.05 1.11
CA ALA A 204 9.63 -11.98 0.27
C ALA A 204 8.41 -11.30 -0.36
N THR A 205 7.81 -10.30 0.30
CA THR A 205 6.72 -9.48 -0.26
C THR A 205 7.13 -8.81 -1.58
N GLY A 206 8.36 -8.33 -1.70
CA GLY A 206 8.89 -7.76 -2.94
C GLY A 206 8.98 -8.79 -4.08
N LEU A 207 9.35 -10.04 -3.75
CA LEU A 207 9.37 -11.13 -4.72
C LEU A 207 7.96 -11.42 -5.27
N PHE A 208 6.97 -11.52 -4.40
CA PHE A 208 5.57 -11.72 -4.81
C PHE A 208 4.98 -10.48 -5.51
N GLY A 209 5.46 -9.27 -5.21
CA GLY A 209 5.11 -8.04 -5.93
C GLY A 209 5.42 -8.13 -7.43
N HIS A 210 6.50 -8.79 -7.83
CA HIS A 210 6.80 -9.04 -9.25
C HIS A 210 5.78 -9.98 -9.90
N LEU A 211 5.32 -11.00 -9.18
CA LEU A 211 4.25 -11.88 -9.66
C LEU A 211 2.95 -11.09 -9.87
N VAL A 212 2.54 -10.28 -8.88
CA VAL A 212 1.36 -9.41 -8.97
C VAL A 212 1.45 -8.49 -10.20
N GLY A 213 2.59 -7.86 -10.43
CA GLY A 213 2.84 -7.05 -11.63
C GLY A 213 2.73 -7.84 -12.94
N ALA A 214 3.22 -9.08 -12.96
CA ALA A 214 3.19 -9.94 -14.14
C ALA A 214 1.78 -10.45 -14.49
N ILE A 215 0.91 -10.64 -13.50
CA ILE A 215 -0.48 -11.08 -13.68
C ILE A 215 -1.49 -9.92 -13.75
N ALA A 216 -1.05 -8.69 -13.63
CA ALA A 216 -1.90 -7.51 -13.74
C ALA A 216 -2.44 -7.38 -15.18
N GLY A 217 -3.73 -7.09 -15.31
CA GLY A 217 -4.43 -7.01 -16.58
C GLY A 217 -3.77 -6.09 -17.59
N GLY A 218 -3.14 -4.99 -17.11
CA GLY A 218 -2.34 -4.10 -17.94
C GLY A 218 -1.17 -4.78 -18.63
N SER A 219 -0.45 -5.66 -17.94
CA SER A 219 0.65 -6.43 -18.49
C SER A 219 0.15 -7.52 -19.44
N VAL A 220 -0.97 -8.14 -19.10
CA VAL A 220 -1.55 -9.25 -19.90
C VAL A 220 -2.06 -8.77 -21.25
N TYR A 221 -2.96 -7.74 -21.29
CA TYR A 221 -3.51 -7.31 -22.58
C TYR A 221 -2.48 -6.64 -23.50
N ARG A 222 -1.45 -6.01 -22.94
CA ARG A 222 -0.31 -5.48 -23.73
C ARG A 222 0.71 -6.53 -24.13
N LYS A 223 0.53 -7.78 -23.69
CA LYS A 223 1.46 -8.89 -23.92
C LYS A 223 2.89 -8.61 -23.42
N SER A 224 3.00 -7.88 -22.32
CA SER A 224 4.26 -7.48 -21.68
C SER A 224 4.58 -8.28 -20.42
N THR A 225 4.13 -9.52 -20.36
CA THR A 225 4.38 -10.46 -19.28
C THR A 225 4.89 -11.79 -19.79
N PHE A 226 5.79 -12.43 -19.04
CA PHE A 226 6.26 -13.79 -19.31
C PHE A 226 5.23 -14.87 -18.94
N LEU A 227 4.12 -14.50 -18.26
CA LEU A 227 3.07 -15.40 -17.82
C LEU A 227 1.85 -15.41 -18.76
N LEU A 228 1.94 -14.86 -19.96
CA LEU A 228 0.81 -14.63 -20.88
C LEU A 228 -0.09 -15.87 -21.08
N ASP A 229 0.50 -17.05 -21.20
CA ASP A 229 -0.21 -18.30 -21.45
C ASP A 229 -0.27 -19.20 -20.20
N SER A 230 -0.16 -18.62 -19.02
CA SER A 230 0.01 -19.37 -17.76
C SER A 230 -1.27 -19.55 -16.95
N LEU A 231 -2.39 -18.95 -17.37
CA LEU A 231 -3.67 -19.14 -16.69
C LEU A 231 -4.07 -20.63 -16.68
N GLY A 232 -4.39 -21.18 -15.52
CA GLY A 232 -4.70 -22.58 -15.31
C GLY A 232 -3.48 -23.53 -15.32
N LYS A 233 -2.25 -22.97 -15.40
CA LYS A 233 -1.02 -23.78 -15.36
C LYS A 233 -0.28 -23.60 -14.04
N GLN A 234 0.49 -24.62 -13.70
CA GLN A 234 1.39 -24.58 -12.56
C GLN A 234 2.58 -23.66 -12.87
N ILE A 235 2.76 -22.61 -12.06
CA ILE A 235 3.83 -21.60 -12.18
C ILE A 235 4.69 -21.51 -10.92
N LEU A 236 4.22 -22.09 -9.83
CA LEU A 236 4.90 -22.17 -8.53
C LEU A 236 4.82 -23.61 -8.01
N PRO A 237 5.60 -23.97 -6.97
CA PRO A 237 5.49 -25.28 -6.34
C PRO A 237 4.06 -25.55 -5.82
N ASP A 238 3.64 -26.79 -5.86
CA ASP A 238 2.30 -27.26 -5.48
C ASP A 238 1.93 -27.01 -4.00
N TRP A 239 2.93 -26.85 -3.13
CA TRP A 239 2.70 -26.50 -1.72
C TRP A 239 2.41 -25.01 -1.50
N LEU A 240 2.50 -24.14 -2.53
CA LEU A 240 2.33 -22.68 -2.40
C LEU A 240 0.94 -22.25 -2.87
N THR A 241 0.19 -21.64 -1.96
CA THR A 241 -1.07 -20.95 -2.24
C THR A 241 -0.95 -19.47 -1.89
N ILE A 242 -1.44 -18.60 -2.75
CA ILE A 242 -1.51 -17.15 -2.53
C ILE A 242 -2.97 -16.73 -2.61
N GLU A 243 -3.49 -16.23 -1.50
CA GLU A 243 -4.86 -15.75 -1.37
C GLU A 243 -4.89 -14.22 -1.25
N GLU A 244 -5.91 -13.61 -1.83
CA GLU A 244 -6.30 -12.23 -1.58
C GLU A 244 -7.40 -12.19 -0.52
N HIS A 245 -7.18 -11.43 0.56
CA HIS A 245 -8.11 -11.24 1.68
C HIS A 245 -8.42 -9.75 1.88
N PRO A 246 -9.26 -9.12 1.06
CA PRO A 246 -9.52 -7.69 1.12
C PRO A 246 -10.39 -7.27 2.32
N HIS A 247 -11.00 -8.21 3.03
CA HIS A 247 -11.95 -7.96 4.12
C HIS A 247 -11.43 -8.41 5.49
N LEU A 248 -10.12 -8.44 5.69
CA LEU A 248 -9.56 -8.61 7.04
C LEU A 248 -9.91 -7.38 7.89
N LEU A 249 -10.56 -7.60 9.04
CA LEU A 249 -10.84 -6.52 9.98
C LEU A 249 -9.52 -5.88 10.44
N LYS A 250 -9.48 -4.55 10.48
CA LYS A 250 -8.27 -3.76 10.77
C LYS A 250 -7.10 -4.00 9.82
N GLY A 251 -7.27 -4.75 8.74
CA GLY A 251 -6.22 -5.02 7.78
C GLY A 251 -5.69 -3.73 7.13
N LEU A 252 -4.36 -3.56 7.08
CA LEU A 252 -3.74 -2.34 6.56
C LEU A 252 -4.02 -2.09 5.07
N ALA A 253 -4.21 -3.16 4.30
CA ALA A 253 -4.55 -3.11 2.88
C ALA A 253 -6.02 -3.45 2.60
N SER A 254 -6.83 -3.70 3.64
CA SER A 254 -8.24 -4.03 3.46
C SER A 254 -9.03 -2.85 2.89
N THR A 255 -9.90 -3.16 1.94
CA THR A 255 -10.78 -2.18 1.28
C THR A 255 -12.07 -2.86 0.83
N PRO A 256 -13.24 -2.23 1.03
CA PRO A 256 -14.53 -2.81 0.63
C PRO A 256 -14.79 -2.74 -0.88
N PHE A 257 -14.08 -1.87 -1.59
CA PHE A 257 -14.15 -1.71 -3.04
C PHE A 257 -12.83 -1.15 -3.59
N ASP A 258 -12.57 -1.43 -4.85
CA ASP A 258 -11.38 -0.95 -5.56
C ASP A 258 -11.48 0.53 -5.98
N SER A 259 -10.55 1.01 -6.78
CA SER A 259 -10.53 2.39 -7.27
C SER A 259 -11.62 2.71 -8.31
N GLU A 260 -12.30 1.71 -8.85
CA GLU A 260 -13.41 1.83 -9.79
C GLU A 260 -14.79 1.58 -9.13
N GLY A 261 -14.80 1.35 -7.79
CA GLY A 261 -16.01 1.02 -7.02
C GLY A 261 -16.44 -0.44 -7.16
N VAL A 262 -15.65 -1.28 -7.79
CA VAL A 262 -15.92 -2.71 -7.92
C VAL A 262 -15.73 -3.39 -6.57
N ARG A 263 -16.65 -4.30 -6.23
CA ARG A 263 -16.61 -5.09 -5.01
C ARG A 263 -15.32 -5.90 -4.96
N THR A 264 -14.61 -5.82 -3.85
CA THR A 264 -13.49 -6.70 -3.54
C THR A 264 -14.00 -8.00 -2.92
N GLU A 265 -13.33 -9.11 -3.17
CA GLU A 265 -13.73 -10.42 -2.68
C GLU A 265 -12.51 -11.27 -2.34
N ARG A 266 -12.68 -12.18 -1.35
CA ARG A 266 -11.65 -13.20 -1.09
C ARG A 266 -11.53 -14.14 -2.29
N ARG A 267 -10.28 -14.41 -2.70
CA ARG A 267 -10.01 -15.32 -3.82
C ARG A 267 -8.62 -15.94 -3.73
N ASP A 268 -8.49 -17.10 -4.34
CA ASP A 268 -7.18 -17.69 -4.61
C ASP A 268 -6.59 -17.03 -5.87
N ILE A 269 -5.42 -16.44 -5.78
CA ILE A 269 -4.65 -15.95 -6.93
C ILE A 269 -3.78 -17.07 -7.48
N ILE A 270 -3.12 -17.78 -6.59
CA ILE A 270 -2.42 -19.04 -6.85
C ILE A 270 -2.98 -20.09 -5.91
N LYS A 271 -3.38 -21.23 -6.44
CA LYS A 271 -3.83 -22.37 -5.67
C LYS A 271 -3.00 -23.59 -6.02
N ASP A 272 -2.36 -24.18 -5.01
CA ASP A 272 -1.51 -25.36 -5.19
C ASP A 272 -0.50 -25.17 -6.34
N GLY A 273 0.12 -23.99 -6.41
CA GLY A 273 1.06 -23.60 -7.46
C GLY A 273 0.45 -23.19 -8.79
N ILE A 274 -0.87 -23.33 -8.98
CA ILE A 274 -1.57 -23.05 -10.24
C ILE A 274 -2.09 -21.60 -10.25
N LEU A 275 -1.82 -20.86 -11.32
CA LEU A 275 -2.38 -19.52 -11.54
C LEU A 275 -3.88 -19.63 -11.86
N THR A 276 -4.74 -19.15 -10.98
CA THR A 276 -6.19 -19.31 -11.09
C THR A 276 -6.87 -18.14 -11.82
N GLN A 277 -6.27 -16.95 -11.79
CA GLN A 277 -6.87 -15.75 -12.39
C GLN A 277 -5.86 -14.64 -12.64
N TRP A 278 -6.25 -13.68 -13.49
CA TRP A 278 -5.59 -12.40 -13.65
C TRP A 278 -6.15 -11.36 -12.66
N LEU A 279 -5.40 -10.30 -12.38
CA LEU A 279 -5.86 -9.14 -11.63
C LEU A 279 -6.32 -8.06 -12.63
N LEU A 280 -7.64 -7.87 -12.75
CA LEU A 280 -8.25 -7.11 -13.84
C LEU A 280 -9.02 -5.88 -13.34
N THR A 281 -8.67 -4.71 -13.84
CA THR A 281 -9.56 -3.54 -13.84
C THR A 281 -10.66 -3.70 -14.88
N SER A 282 -11.70 -2.88 -14.82
CA SER A 282 -12.78 -2.90 -15.83
C SER A 282 -12.25 -2.72 -17.26
N TYR A 283 -11.29 -1.82 -17.45
CA TYR A 283 -10.67 -1.57 -18.74
C TYR A 283 -9.89 -2.79 -19.25
N SER A 284 -8.98 -3.33 -18.44
CA SER A 284 -8.17 -4.49 -18.84
C SER A 284 -9.02 -5.74 -19.05
N ALA A 285 -10.07 -5.91 -18.25
CA ALA A 285 -11.03 -7.00 -18.41
C ALA A 285 -11.73 -6.94 -19.77
N ARG A 286 -12.24 -5.76 -20.17
CA ARG A 286 -12.86 -5.55 -21.47
C ARG A 286 -11.90 -5.80 -22.65
N LYS A 287 -10.64 -5.36 -22.52
CA LYS A 287 -9.58 -5.66 -23.52
C LYS A 287 -9.34 -7.17 -23.69
N LEU A 288 -9.59 -7.95 -22.67
CA LEU A 288 -9.39 -9.41 -22.66
C LEU A 288 -10.69 -10.20 -22.87
N GLY A 289 -11.85 -9.54 -22.98
CA GLY A 289 -13.15 -10.20 -23.06
C GLY A 289 -13.59 -10.87 -21.76
N LEU A 290 -13.11 -10.38 -20.61
CA LEU A 290 -13.33 -10.88 -19.26
C LEU A 290 -14.09 -9.85 -18.41
N LYS A 291 -14.33 -10.15 -17.12
CA LYS A 291 -14.90 -9.24 -16.13
C LYS A 291 -13.82 -8.73 -15.18
N SER A 292 -14.02 -7.51 -14.64
CA SER A 292 -13.16 -6.97 -13.58
C SER A 292 -13.14 -7.90 -12.37
N THR A 293 -11.99 -8.00 -11.74
CA THR A 293 -11.82 -8.85 -10.55
C THR A 293 -11.90 -8.06 -9.23
N GLY A 294 -11.93 -6.73 -9.25
CA GLY A 294 -12.08 -5.89 -8.05
C GLY A 294 -10.96 -6.12 -7.02
N HIS A 295 -9.81 -5.41 -7.13
CA HIS A 295 -8.65 -5.58 -6.23
C HIS A 295 -7.86 -4.28 -6.04
#